data_dc40dbc60b61179e43ec8b7efae43a08
#
_entry.id   dc40dbc60b61179e43ec8b7efae43a08
#
_cell.length_a   1.000
_cell.length_b   1.000
_cell.length_c   1.000
_cell.angle_alpha   90.00
_cell.angle_beta   90.00
_cell.angle_gamma   90.00
#
_symmetry.space_group_name_H-M   'P 1'
#
loop_
_entity.id
_entity.type
_entity.pdbx_description
1 polymer ?
#
loop_
_entity_poly.entity_id
_entity_poly.type
_entity_poly.pdbx_seq_one_letter_code
_entity_poly.pdbx_strand_id
1 'polypeptide(L)'
;ELGVFQAERLAERLADDNVKAVYCSPMVRTIHTAEILAKPHRLPLNYRDGLKEISHGRWEGLLRAEVEERYPDEYAAWEEDPYTFAPLEGESGVQVTARALPVIREIVLSHRGQNVLVVSHKATIRLLISSLLGFDARGYRDRLDQLPACLNVLDFKDSVKVRLMLFNDVSHYKDQPQRSDGRLSKWWDEK
;
A
#
# COMPACT_ATOMS: atom_id res chain seq x y z
N GLU A 1 3.63 -12.36 15.01
CA GLU A 1 3.53 -11.69 16.32
C GLU A 1 3.75 -10.17 16.21
N LEU A 2 4.88 -9.68 15.65
CA LEU A 2 5.15 -8.24 15.53
C LEU A 2 4.08 -7.48 14.73
N GLY A 3 3.67 -8.00 13.58
CA GLY A 3 2.64 -7.35 12.75
C GLY A 3 1.25 -7.26 13.42
N VAL A 4 0.91 -8.24 14.25
CA VAL A 4 -0.32 -8.21 15.07
C VAL A 4 -0.23 -7.10 16.10
N PHE A 5 0.86 -7.04 16.85
CA PHE A 5 1.12 -5.97 17.82
C PHE A 5 1.02 -4.57 17.18
N GLN A 6 1.64 -4.37 16.00
CA GLN A 6 1.58 -3.09 15.30
C GLN A 6 0.16 -2.72 14.86
N ALA A 7 -0.62 -3.70 14.38
CA ALA A 7 -2.01 -3.50 14.01
C ALA A 7 -2.90 -3.19 15.24
N GLU A 8 -2.66 -3.84 16.37
CA GLU A 8 -3.37 -3.57 17.63
C GLU A 8 -3.09 -2.16 18.14
N ARG A 9 -1.82 -1.70 18.09
CA ARG A 9 -1.48 -0.32 18.45
C ARG A 9 -2.17 0.70 17.53
N LEU A 10 -2.25 0.40 16.24
CA LEU A 10 -2.99 1.25 15.30
C LEU A 10 -4.49 1.25 15.60
N ALA A 11 -5.08 0.08 15.92
CA ALA A 11 -6.48 -0.03 16.28
C ALA A 11 -6.83 0.79 17.54
N GLU A 12 -5.97 0.75 18.56
CA GLU A 12 -6.12 1.58 19.77
C GLU A 12 -6.08 3.07 19.45
N ARG A 13 -5.14 3.50 18.59
CA ARG A 13 -5.03 4.89 18.15
C ARG A 13 -6.28 5.38 17.42
N LEU A 14 -6.91 4.51 16.63
CA LEU A 14 -8.07 4.84 15.81
C LEU A 14 -9.41 4.58 16.52
N ALA A 15 -9.40 4.05 17.76
CA ALA A 15 -10.60 3.58 18.44
C ALA A 15 -11.68 4.65 18.63
N ASP A 16 -11.27 5.90 18.86
CA ASP A 16 -12.17 7.04 19.06
C ASP A 16 -12.54 7.76 17.75
N ASP A 17 -11.94 7.36 16.63
CA ASP A 17 -12.26 7.92 15.32
C ASP A 17 -13.64 7.43 14.86
N ASN A 18 -14.45 8.35 14.32
CA ASN A 18 -15.79 8.03 13.85
C ASN A 18 -15.75 7.34 12.47
N VAL A 19 -15.18 6.13 12.42
CA VAL A 19 -15.08 5.33 11.19
C VAL A 19 -16.46 4.78 10.82
N LYS A 20 -16.82 4.85 9.54
CA LYS A 20 -18.11 4.40 9.00
C LYS A 20 -18.03 3.16 8.14
N ALA A 21 -16.88 2.84 7.59
CA ALA A 21 -16.67 1.64 6.78
C ALA A 21 -15.20 1.21 6.82
N VAL A 22 -14.97 -0.09 6.64
CA VAL A 22 -13.63 -0.67 6.49
C VAL A 22 -13.59 -1.43 5.16
N TYR A 23 -12.69 -1.05 4.29
CA TYR A 23 -12.39 -1.71 3.03
C TYR A 23 -11.00 -2.35 3.09
N CYS A 24 -10.84 -3.51 2.49
CA CYS A 24 -9.54 -4.17 2.45
C CYS A 24 -9.32 -5.00 1.18
N SER A 25 -8.05 -5.22 0.88
CA SER A 25 -7.63 -6.26 -0.04
C SER A 25 -8.05 -7.64 0.48
N PRO A 26 -8.47 -8.59 -0.38
CA PRO A 26 -8.84 -9.95 0.03
C PRO A 26 -7.64 -10.86 0.34
N MET A 27 -6.41 -10.33 0.39
CA MET A 27 -5.23 -11.13 0.76
C MET A 27 -5.19 -11.35 2.28
N VAL A 28 -4.84 -12.57 2.71
CA VAL A 28 -4.90 -13.00 4.12
C VAL A 28 -4.26 -12.01 5.09
N ARG A 29 -3.07 -11.50 4.78
CA ARG A 29 -2.35 -10.54 5.64
C ARG A 29 -3.11 -9.21 5.85
N THR A 30 -3.81 -8.73 4.83
CA THR A 30 -4.63 -7.51 4.92
C THR A 30 -5.97 -7.76 5.57
N ILE A 31 -6.56 -8.95 5.40
CA ILE A 31 -7.77 -9.36 6.12
C ILE A 31 -7.51 -9.34 7.62
N HIS A 32 -6.46 -10.01 8.10
CA HIS A 32 -6.11 -10.04 9.52
C HIS A 32 -5.88 -8.63 10.09
N THR A 33 -5.16 -7.78 9.36
CA THR A 33 -4.97 -6.38 9.78
C THR A 33 -6.31 -5.64 9.84
N ALA A 34 -7.15 -5.77 8.82
CA ALA A 34 -8.44 -5.11 8.75
C ALA A 34 -9.42 -5.58 9.85
N GLU A 35 -9.42 -6.86 10.20
CA GLU A 35 -10.20 -7.40 11.32
C GLU A 35 -9.82 -6.74 12.65
N ILE A 36 -8.51 -6.61 12.91
CA ILE A 36 -8.02 -5.93 14.11
C ILE A 36 -8.46 -4.46 14.13
N LEU A 37 -8.32 -3.74 13.01
CA LEU A 37 -8.68 -2.33 12.91
C LEU A 37 -10.20 -2.10 12.95
N ALA A 38 -11.01 -3.03 12.44
CA ALA A 38 -12.47 -2.93 12.44
C ALA A 38 -13.10 -3.21 13.80
N LYS A 39 -12.41 -3.97 14.69
CA LYS A 39 -12.94 -4.44 15.97
C LYS A 39 -13.44 -3.33 16.89
N PRO A 40 -12.70 -2.22 17.14
CA PRO A 40 -13.20 -1.12 17.97
C PRO A 40 -14.48 -0.49 17.44
N HIS A 41 -14.64 -0.45 16.12
CA HIS A 41 -15.77 0.19 15.44
C HIS A 41 -16.96 -0.75 15.22
N ARG A 42 -16.79 -2.07 15.42
CA ARG A 42 -17.80 -3.11 15.18
C ARG A 42 -18.34 -3.11 13.73
N LEU A 43 -17.47 -2.87 12.76
CA LEU A 43 -17.81 -2.78 11.36
C LEU A 43 -17.47 -4.06 10.59
N PRO A 44 -18.28 -4.46 9.60
CA PRO A 44 -17.93 -5.53 8.69
C PRO A 44 -16.81 -5.09 7.73
N LEU A 45 -16.11 -6.06 7.16
CA LEU A 45 -15.11 -5.84 6.12
C LEU A 45 -15.73 -5.84 4.73
N ASN A 46 -15.33 -4.88 3.90
CA ASN A 46 -15.69 -4.77 2.50
C ASN A 46 -14.47 -5.11 1.64
N TYR A 47 -14.47 -6.28 1.01
CA TYR A 47 -13.36 -6.72 0.18
C TYR A 47 -13.37 -6.05 -1.20
N ARG A 48 -12.18 -5.67 -1.70
CA ARG A 48 -12.00 -5.10 -3.04
C ARG A 48 -10.74 -5.68 -3.69
N ASP A 49 -10.92 -6.40 -4.80
CA ASP A 49 -9.81 -6.99 -5.56
C ASP A 49 -8.83 -5.92 -6.08
N GLY A 50 -9.35 -4.75 -6.44
CA GLY A 50 -8.52 -3.63 -6.87
C GLY A 50 -7.51 -3.14 -5.83
N LEU A 51 -7.64 -3.52 -4.55
CA LEU A 51 -6.72 -3.17 -3.47
C LEU A 51 -5.59 -4.21 -3.24
N LYS A 52 -5.51 -5.30 -4.03
CA LYS A 52 -4.44 -6.30 -3.93
C LYS A 52 -3.07 -5.68 -4.17
N GLU A 53 -2.03 -6.35 -3.66
CA GLU A 53 -0.64 -5.96 -3.94
C GLU A 53 -0.30 -6.15 -5.41
N ILE A 54 0.70 -5.43 -5.88
CA ILE A 54 1.28 -5.65 -7.20
C ILE A 54 1.77 -7.10 -7.30
N SER A 55 1.46 -7.75 -8.40
CA SER A 55 2.03 -9.06 -8.69
C SER A 55 3.37 -8.91 -9.40
N HIS A 56 4.38 -9.59 -8.90
CA HIS A 56 5.68 -9.70 -9.56
C HIS A 56 5.77 -10.92 -10.50
N GLY A 57 4.64 -11.62 -10.74
CA GLY A 57 4.57 -12.74 -11.67
C GLY A 57 5.61 -13.81 -11.37
N ARG A 58 6.42 -14.15 -12.39
CA ARG A 58 7.45 -15.21 -12.25
C ARG A 58 8.57 -14.90 -11.24
N TRP A 59 8.64 -13.68 -10.70
CA TRP A 59 9.61 -13.32 -9.65
C TRP A 59 9.10 -13.61 -8.24
N GLU A 60 7.82 -13.96 -8.08
CA GLU A 60 7.23 -14.25 -6.78
C GLU A 60 8.01 -15.37 -6.05
N GLY A 61 8.37 -15.08 -4.79
CA GLY A 61 9.13 -16.03 -3.95
C GLY A 61 10.64 -16.05 -4.19
N LEU A 62 11.17 -15.28 -5.16
CA LEU A 62 12.60 -15.18 -5.41
C LEU A 62 13.23 -14.03 -4.61
N LEU A 63 14.49 -14.20 -4.23
CA LEU A 63 15.30 -13.11 -3.69
C LEU A 63 15.75 -12.17 -4.82
N ARG A 64 16.08 -10.92 -4.47
CA ARG A 64 16.59 -9.93 -5.45
C ARG A 64 17.76 -10.47 -6.27
N ALA A 65 18.76 -11.07 -5.63
CA ALA A 65 19.91 -11.64 -6.32
C ALA A 65 19.54 -12.75 -7.31
N GLU A 66 18.55 -13.58 -6.95
CA GLU A 66 18.05 -14.62 -7.85
C GLU A 66 17.29 -14.06 -9.05
N VAL A 67 16.52 -12.98 -8.85
CA VAL A 67 15.83 -12.27 -9.95
C VAL A 67 16.87 -11.67 -10.90
N GLU A 68 17.86 -10.97 -10.36
CA GLU A 68 18.93 -10.33 -11.14
C GLU A 68 19.75 -11.36 -11.93
N GLU A 69 20.06 -12.51 -11.32
CA GLU A 69 20.81 -13.59 -11.99
C GLU A 69 19.99 -14.28 -13.09
N ARG A 70 18.71 -14.59 -12.81
CA ARG A 70 17.87 -15.37 -13.73
C ARG A 70 17.24 -14.54 -14.84
N TYR A 71 16.98 -13.24 -14.56
CA TYR A 71 16.24 -12.35 -15.45
C TYR A 71 16.90 -10.96 -15.56
N PRO A 72 18.20 -10.88 -15.91
CA PRO A 72 18.98 -9.63 -15.84
C PRO A 72 18.37 -8.49 -16.68
N ASP A 73 17.88 -8.78 -17.88
CA ASP A 73 17.31 -7.75 -18.77
C ASP A 73 15.97 -7.22 -18.22
N GLU A 74 15.12 -8.09 -17.70
CA GLU A 74 13.85 -7.68 -17.07
C GLU A 74 14.11 -6.90 -15.79
N TYR A 75 15.07 -7.34 -14.98
CA TYR A 75 15.42 -6.67 -13.76
C TYR A 75 15.96 -5.26 -14.05
N ALA A 76 16.83 -5.11 -15.04
CA ALA A 76 17.35 -3.81 -15.45
C ALA A 76 16.24 -2.86 -15.94
N ALA A 77 15.32 -3.36 -16.79
CA ALA A 77 14.18 -2.57 -17.25
C ALA A 77 13.24 -2.15 -16.10
N TRP A 78 13.01 -3.04 -15.13
CA TRP A 78 12.21 -2.73 -13.93
C TRP A 78 12.93 -1.75 -12.98
N GLU A 79 14.25 -1.82 -12.86
CA GLU A 79 15.04 -0.83 -12.09
C GLU A 79 14.94 0.57 -12.73
N GLU A 80 14.94 0.64 -14.05
CA GLU A 80 14.83 1.91 -14.78
C GLU A 80 13.42 2.52 -14.67
N ASP A 81 12.39 1.72 -14.92
CA ASP A 81 10.99 2.19 -14.85
C ASP A 81 10.04 1.13 -14.27
N PRO A 82 9.90 1.06 -12.93
CA PRO A 82 9.01 0.11 -12.28
C PRO A 82 7.52 0.47 -12.46
N TYR A 83 7.22 1.61 -13.03
CA TYR A 83 5.84 2.03 -13.25
C TYR A 83 5.26 1.48 -14.54
N THR A 84 6.01 1.46 -15.62
CA THR A 84 5.52 0.97 -16.92
C THR A 84 5.94 -0.46 -17.21
N PHE A 85 7.07 -0.92 -16.68
CA PHE A 85 7.53 -2.30 -16.84
C PHE A 85 6.75 -3.28 -15.95
N ALA A 86 6.50 -4.49 -16.47
CA ALA A 86 5.98 -5.63 -15.72
C ALA A 86 6.82 -6.88 -15.97
N PRO A 87 7.20 -7.65 -14.95
CA PRO A 87 7.74 -9.00 -15.16
C PRO A 87 6.73 -9.90 -15.88
N LEU A 88 7.20 -10.97 -16.51
CA LEU A 88 6.29 -11.93 -17.13
C LEU A 88 5.26 -12.47 -16.12
N GLU A 89 3.97 -12.46 -16.51
CA GLU A 89 2.82 -12.81 -15.67
C GLU A 89 2.60 -11.90 -14.45
N GLY A 90 3.34 -10.78 -14.37
CA GLY A 90 3.20 -9.77 -13.33
C GLY A 90 2.40 -8.56 -13.76
N GLU A 91 2.37 -7.55 -12.89
CA GLU A 91 1.73 -6.27 -13.12
C GLU A 91 2.75 -5.13 -13.17
N SER A 92 2.48 -4.14 -14.01
CA SER A 92 3.14 -2.83 -13.94
C SER A 92 2.44 -1.92 -12.94
N GLY A 93 3.12 -0.87 -12.49
CA GLY A 93 2.50 0.17 -11.67
C GLY A 93 1.30 0.84 -12.34
N VAL A 94 1.31 0.96 -13.68
CA VAL A 94 0.16 1.45 -14.47
C VAL A 94 -1.06 0.56 -14.29
N GLN A 95 -0.90 -0.76 -14.40
CA GLN A 95 -1.99 -1.73 -14.23
C GLN A 95 -2.55 -1.70 -12.80
N VAL A 96 -1.69 -1.65 -11.81
CA VAL A 96 -2.13 -1.51 -10.41
C VAL A 96 -2.90 -0.21 -10.19
N THR A 97 -2.41 0.91 -10.71
CA THR A 97 -3.10 2.20 -10.63
C THR A 97 -4.46 2.15 -11.32
N ALA A 98 -4.53 1.54 -12.50
CA ALA A 98 -5.77 1.41 -13.27
C ALA A 98 -6.86 0.61 -12.55
N ARG A 99 -6.50 -0.39 -11.72
CA ARG A 99 -7.48 -1.16 -10.93
C ARG A 99 -7.77 -0.57 -9.55
N ALA A 100 -6.80 0.10 -8.92
CA ALA A 100 -6.94 0.58 -7.55
C ALA A 100 -7.60 1.97 -7.45
N LEU A 101 -7.27 2.89 -8.37
CA LEU A 101 -7.78 4.26 -8.33
C LEU A 101 -9.31 4.35 -8.49
N PRO A 102 -9.99 3.60 -9.39
CA PRO A 102 -11.44 3.57 -9.45
C PRO A 102 -12.09 3.11 -8.14
N VAL A 103 -11.49 2.13 -7.44
CA VAL A 103 -11.99 1.66 -6.13
C VAL A 103 -11.96 2.78 -5.09
N ILE A 104 -10.86 3.53 -5.00
CA ILE A 104 -10.77 4.67 -4.07
C ILE A 104 -11.83 5.73 -4.42
N ARG A 105 -12.02 6.05 -5.69
CA ARG A 105 -13.04 7.01 -6.13
C ARG A 105 -14.46 6.55 -5.80
N GLU A 106 -14.77 5.27 -5.98
CA GLU A 106 -16.06 4.67 -5.57
C GLU A 106 -16.28 4.84 -4.07
N ILE A 107 -15.27 4.50 -3.25
CA ILE A 107 -15.34 4.62 -1.79
C ILE A 107 -15.60 6.08 -1.39
N VAL A 108 -14.85 7.03 -1.95
CA VAL A 108 -15.02 8.47 -1.66
C VAL A 108 -16.41 8.96 -2.02
N LEU A 109 -16.95 8.55 -3.16
CA LEU A 109 -18.30 8.95 -3.59
C LEU A 109 -19.40 8.36 -2.69
N SER A 110 -19.20 7.14 -2.20
CA SER A 110 -20.14 6.44 -1.33
C SER A 110 -20.14 6.93 0.11
N HIS A 111 -19.04 7.59 0.56
CA HIS A 111 -18.82 7.95 1.96
C HIS A 111 -18.46 9.44 2.14
N ARG A 112 -19.17 10.33 1.44
CA ARG A 112 -18.91 11.78 1.52
C ARG A 112 -19.04 12.29 2.95
N GLY A 113 -18.03 13.03 3.42
CA GLY A 113 -17.99 13.59 4.77
C GLY A 113 -17.84 12.58 5.88
N GLN A 114 -17.37 11.36 5.56
CA GLN A 114 -17.19 10.27 6.51
C GLN A 114 -15.74 9.80 6.55
N ASN A 115 -15.32 9.27 7.69
CA ASN A 115 -14.03 8.58 7.82
C ASN A 115 -14.20 7.11 7.39
N VAL A 116 -13.30 6.66 6.54
CA VAL A 116 -13.24 5.28 6.04
C VAL A 116 -11.84 4.73 6.18
N LEU A 117 -11.70 3.53 6.69
CA LEU A 117 -10.44 2.80 6.71
C LEU A 117 -10.27 1.99 5.42
N VAL A 118 -9.09 2.09 4.81
CA VAL A 118 -8.71 1.28 3.65
C VAL A 118 -7.40 0.55 3.97
N VAL A 119 -7.44 -0.78 3.99
CA VAL A 119 -6.28 -1.62 4.27
C VAL A 119 -5.81 -2.27 2.97
N SER A 120 -4.60 -1.91 2.56
CA SER A 120 -4.00 -2.36 1.32
C SER A 120 -2.52 -2.71 1.51
N HIS A 121 -1.71 -2.58 0.49
CA HIS A 121 -0.33 -3.04 0.46
C HIS A 121 0.63 -1.91 0.08
N LYS A 122 1.91 -2.16 0.32
CA LYS A 122 2.99 -1.19 0.21
C LYS A 122 3.06 -0.54 -1.18
N ALA A 123 3.14 -1.34 -2.25
CA ALA A 123 3.26 -0.78 -3.60
C ALA A 123 1.95 -0.13 -4.05
N THR A 124 0.82 -0.78 -3.80
CA THR A 124 -0.51 -0.25 -4.14
C THR A 124 -0.79 1.09 -3.47
N ILE A 125 -0.47 1.25 -2.16
CA ILE A 125 -0.64 2.52 -1.43
C ILE A 125 0.25 3.62 -2.03
N ARG A 126 1.51 3.32 -2.33
CA ARG A 126 2.45 4.26 -2.93
C ARG A 126 1.99 4.76 -4.30
N LEU A 127 1.51 3.85 -5.14
CA LEU A 127 0.97 4.15 -6.46
C LEU A 127 -0.30 5.00 -6.37
N LEU A 128 -1.21 4.68 -5.44
CA LEU A 128 -2.41 5.47 -5.18
C LEU A 128 -2.05 6.89 -4.73
N ILE A 129 -1.15 7.04 -3.76
CA ILE A 129 -0.73 8.36 -3.26
C ILE A 129 -0.06 9.16 -4.38
N SER A 130 0.85 8.55 -5.15
CA SER A 130 1.49 9.22 -6.30
C SER A 130 0.46 9.72 -7.31
N SER A 131 -0.49 8.87 -7.69
CA SER A 131 -1.51 9.22 -8.68
C SER A 131 -2.50 10.27 -8.18
N LEU A 132 -2.94 10.17 -6.92
CA LEU A 132 -3.88 11.11 -6.31
C LEU A 132 -3.29 12.50 -6.12
N LEU A 133 -1.99 12.60 -5.82
CA LEU A 133 -1.31 13.87 -5.58
C LEU A 133 -0.60 14.43 -6.82
N GLY A 134 -0.61 13.71 -7.94
CA GLY A 134 0.04 14.13 -9.17
C GLY A 134 1.58 14.05 -9.12
N PHE A 135 2.13 13.17 -8.30
CA PHE A 135 3.56 12.87 -8.30
C PHE A 135 3.92 12.01 -9.49
N ASP A 136 5.16 12.13 -9.96
CA ASP A 136 5.70 11.20 -10.96
C ASP A 136 5.72 9.77 -10.39
N ALA A 137 4.77 8.95 -10.86
CA ALA A 137 4.58 7.61 -10.35
C ALA A 137 5.73 6.65 -10.69
N ARG A 138 6.64 7.00 -11.63
CA ARG A 138 7.86 6.21 -11.89
C ARG A 138 8.75 6.11 -10.66
N GLY A 139 8.72 7.13 -9.80
CA GLY A 139 9.45 7.15 -8.54
C GLY A 139 8.72 6.54 -7.33
N TYR A 140 7.53 5.93 -7.49
CA TYR A 140 6.70 5.46 -6.37
C TYR A 140 7.44 4.51 -5.44
N ARG A 141 8.28 3.65 -6.00
CA ARG A 141 9.02 2.61 -5.27
C ARG A 141 10.08 3.21 -4.35
N ASP A 142 10.78 4.20 -4.83
CA ASP A 142 12.02 4.69 -4.23
C ASP A 142 11.85 6.00 -3.46
N ARG A 143 10.87 6.82 -3.82
CA ARG A 143 10.64 8.15 -3.22
C ARG A 143 9.64 8.15 -2.07
N LEU A 144 8.78 7.14 -2.00
CA LEU A 144 7.78 7.01 -0.95
C LEU A 144 8.07 5.77 -0.11
N ASP A 145 8.44 5.92 1.16
CA ASP A 145 8.53 4.77 2.06
C ASP A 145 7.17 4.45 2.69
N GLN A 146 6.94 3.20 3.02
CA GLN A 146 5.77 2.71 3.74
C GLN A 146 6.21 1.64 4.72
N LEU A 147 6.10 1.92 6.00
CA LEU A 147 6.38 0.96 7.06
C LEU A 147 5.16 0.05 7.30
N PRO A 148 5.34 -1.14 7.89
CA PRO A 148 4.22 -2.00 8.26
C PRO A 148 3.25 -1.28 9.21
N ALA A 149 1.95 -1.47 9.02
CA ALA A 149 0.88 -0.86 9.81
C ALA A 149 1.00 0.68 9.98
N CYS A 150 1.66 1.38 9.05
CA CYS A 150 1.70 2.83 9.07
C CYS A 150 0.34 3.44 8.72
N LEU A 151 0.08 4.62 9.27
CA LEU A 151 -1.12 5.40 8.97
C LEU A 151 -0.80 6.46 7.92
N ASN A 152 -1.61 6.49 6.87
CA ASN A 152 -1.69 7.59 5.92
C ASN A 152 -3.10 8.20 6.00
N VAL A 153 -3.20 9.52 6.03
CA VAL A 153 -4.49 10.22 6.06
C VAL A 153 -4.61 11.12 4.85
N LEU A 154 -5.65 10.86 4.06
CA LEU A 154 -5.99 11.68 2.90
C LEU A 154 -7.36 12.32 3.13
N ASP A 155 -7.44 13.62 2.95
CA ASP A 155 -8.69 14.40 3.02
C ASP A 155 -9.18 14.68 1.59
N PHE A 156 -10.39 14.20 1.28
CA PHE A 156 -11.00 14.31 -0.04
C PHE A 156 -12.09 15.39 -0.04
N LYS A 157 -11.91 16.43 -0.84
CA LYS A 157 -12.97 17.38 -1.15
C LYS A 157 -14.01 16.78 -2.09
N ASP A 158 -13.55 16.00 -3.06
CA ASP A 158 -14.35 15.25 -4.03
C ASP A 158 -13.54 14.03 -4.51
N SER A 159 -14.00 13.30 -5.51
CA SER A 159 -13.31 12.09 -6.02
C SER A 159 -11.97 12.38 -6.73
N VAL A 160 -11.59 13.65 -6.90
CA VAL A 160 -10.38 14.06 -7.63
C VAL A 160 -9.48 14.93 -6.75
N LYS A 161 -10.06 15.89 -6.02
CA LYS A 161 -9.31 16.83 -5.20
C LYS A 161 -9.04 16.25 -3.83
N VAL A 162 -7.79 15.97 -3.56
CA VAL A 162 -7.33 15.33 -2.34
C VAL A 162 -6.15 16.08 -1.72
N ARG A 163 -6.03 15.99 -0.41
CA ARG A 163 -4.90 16.51 0.38
C ARG A 163 -4.32 15.38 1.22
N LEU A 164 -3.01 15.24 1.22
CA LEU A 164 -2.30 14.36 2.14
C LEU A 164 -2.12 15.09 3.48
N MET A 165 -2.73 14.57 4.53
CA MET A 165 -2.68 15.14 5.88
C MET A 165 -1.63 14.47 6.75
N LEU A 166 -1.37 13.18 6.52
CA LEU A 166 -0.40 12.38 7.24
C LEU A 166 0.18 11.31 6.31
N PHE A 167 1.48 11.05 6.43
CA PHE A 167 2.16 10.07 5.58
C PHE A 167 3.09 9.20 6.41
N ASN A 168 2.99 7.86 6.21
CA ASN A 168 3.88 6.86 6.77
C ASN A 168 4.08 6.99 8.30
N ASP A 169 3.04 7.37 9.03
CA ASP A 169 3.13 7.59 10.47
C ASP A 169 3.00 6.29 11.25
N VAL A 170 3.99 6.02 12.09
CA VAL A 170 4.09 4.84 12.96
C VAL A 170 4.20 5.22 14.44
N SER A 171 3.78 6.42 14.82
CA SER A 171 3.89 6.93 16.20
C SER A 171 3.09 6.12 17.24
N HIS A 172 2.19 5.25 16.80
CA HIS A 172 1.41 4.34 17.63
C HIS A 172 2.18 3.09 18.09
N TYR A 173 3.38 2.82 17.57
CA TYR A 173 4.28 1.79 18.12
C TYR A 173 5.71 2.33 18.22
N LYS A 174 6.45 1.89 19.26
CA LYS A 174 7.79 2.43 19.58
C LYS A 174 8.88 1.79 18.74
N ASP A 175 8.75 0.49 18.45
CA ASP A 175 9.74 -0.27 17.74
C ASP A 175 9.50 -0.12 16.23
N GLN A 176 10.31 0.73 15.60
CA GLN A 176 10.29 0.81 14.14
C GLN A 176 10.89 -0.48 13.56
N PRO A 177 10.23 -1.11 12.59
CA PRO A 177 10.79 -2.27 11.93
C PRO A 177 12.12 -1.88 11.28
N GLN A 178 13.14 -2.70 11.50
CA GLN A 178 14.39 -2.55 10.76
C GLN A 178 14.09 -2.63 9.26
N ARG A 179 14.79 -1.84 8.46
CA ARG A 179 14.70 -1.94 7.02
C ARG A 179 15.04 -3.37 6.63
N SER A 180 14.11 -4.07 5.97
CA SER A 180 14.39 -5.43 5.51
C SER A 180 15.40 -5.40 4.38
N ASP A 181 16.40 -6.25 4.43
CA ASP A 181 17.40 -6.44 3.37
C ASP A 181 16.79 -7.04 2.07
N GLY A 182 15.51 -7.38 2.08
CA GLY A 182 14.80 -8.00 0.96
C GLY A 182 14.19 -7.02 -0.06
N ARG A 183 14.67 -5.79 -0.17
CA ARG A 183 14.19 -4.84 -1.19
C ARG A 183 14.68 -5.23 -2.58
N LEU A 184 13.80 -5.25 -3.57
CA LEU A 184 14.18 -5.50 -4.94
C LEU A 184 15.01 -4.34 -5.53
N SER A 185 14.69 -3.09 -5.20
CA SER A 185 15.37 -1.91 -5.70
C SER A 185 16.76 -1.70 -5.09
N LYS A 186 17.72 -1.33 -5.93
CA LYS A 186 19.09 -0.95 -5.56
C LYS A 186 19.27 0.54 -5.28
N TRP A 187 18.26 1.37 -5.46
CA TRP A 187 18.40 2.84 -5.38
C TRP A 187 18.94 3.33 -4.04
N TRP A 188 18.67 2.60 -2.98
CA TRP A 188 19.11 2.90 -1.61
C TRP A 188 20.19 1.95 -1.10
N ASP A 189 20.82 1.16 -1.98
CA ASP A 189 22.00 0.38 -1.59
C ASP A 189 23.15 1.36 -1.30
N GLU A 190 23.92 1.10 -0.23
CA GLU A 190 25.16 1.82 0.01
C GLU A 190 26.16 1.50 -1.13
N LYS A 191 26.83 2.54 -1.61
CA LYS A 191 27.89 2.41 -2.63
C LYS A 191 29.18 1.96 -1.99
#